data_44b5654431e4c7bfc4616eb5a3572874
#
_entry.id   44b5654431e4c7bfc4616eb5a3572874
#
_cell.length_a   1.000
_cell.length_b   1.000
_cell.length_c   1.000
_cell.angle_alpha   90.00
_cell.angle_beta   90.00
_cell.angle_gamma   90.00
#
_symmetry.space_group_name_H-M   'P 1'
#
loop_
_entity.id
_entity.type
_entity.pdbx_description
1 polymer ?
#
loop_
_entity_poly.entity_id
_entity_poly.type
_entity_poly.pdbx_seq_one_letter_code
_entity_poly.pdbx_strand_id
1 'polypeptide(L)'
;MQIGKFFVALGLALFVKLFVLEPFVIPSSSMDTTLVQGDYVLVNKWQNNLFGNWLNVKKGTVLAFHYPLDKGVTKNKKVYIKRCAALPGDTLQLIQGKTVNEQASLQFDYLISDPNKRIHWDFLKPLGIHLGGRTQNNSWLLCLNTQQLEAIMPLDTDLTYAVNTHAANKTDLSIFPSDTSLHWNRDFYGPIYTPKKGATIALNSTNFKTYKKIIAEYEQQEIELINGQIYLNGSPADNYTFAQNYYFMLGDNRHHSQDSRAWGFVPEDHLIGSCALLLFNAQTFSVNRLLKKVL
;
A
#
# COMPACT_ATOMS: atom_id res chain seq x y z
N MET A 1 -24.48 37.99 21.34
CA MET A 1 -24.39 36.61 21.85
C MET A 1 -24.28 35.52 20.73
N GLN A 2 -24.98 35.65 19.60
CA GLN A 2 -24.91 34.66 18.49
C GLN A 2 -23.59 34.70 17.71
N ILE A 3 -22.98 35.87 17.47
CA ILE A 3 -21.72 36.04 16.74
C ILE A 3 -20.56 35.35 17.48
N GLY A 4 -20.47 35.44 18.80
CA GLY A 4 -19.45 34.75 19.59
C GLY A 4 -19.55 33.22 19.48
N LYS A 5 -20.77 32.68 19.49
CA LYS A 5 -20.99 31.22 19.30
C LYS A 5 -20.57 30.76 17.92
N PHE A 6 -20.77 31.57 16.88
CA PHE A 6 -20.34 31.28 15.52
C PHE A 6 -18.80 31.16 15.42
N PHE A 7 -18.06 32.11 15.99
CA PHE A 7 -16.59 32.07 15.97
C PHE A 7 -16.03 30.89 16.78
N VAL A 8 -16.66 30.56 17.92
CA VAL A 8 -16.28 29.38 18.70
C VAL A 8 -16.51 28.08 17.88
N ALA A 9 -17.66 27.94 17.24
CA ALA A 9 -17.99 26.80 16.41
C ALA A 9 -17.01 26.66 15.19
N LEU A 10 -16.72 27.80 14.55
CA LEU A 10 -15.76 27.85 13.44
C LEU A 10 -14.33 27.45 13.90
N GLY A 11 -13.90 28.01 15.05
CA GLY A 11 -12.62 27.67 15.66
C GLY A 11 -12.49 26.17 16.00
N LEU A 12 -13.57 25.60 16.57
CA LEU A 12 -13.62 24.17 16.88
C LEU A 12 -13.58 23.30 15.60
N ALA A 13 -14.35 23.69 14.58
CA ALA A 13 -14.36 22.98 13.30
C ALA A 13 -12.98 23.01 12.62
N LEU A 14 -12.30 24.16 12.63
CA LEU A 14 -10.95 24.31 12.13
C LEU A 14 -9.94 23.48 12.96
N PHE A 15 -10.04 23.48 14.27
CA PHE A 15 -9.21 22.65 15.14
C PHE A 15 -9.38 21.17 14.81
N VAL A 16 -10.63 20.69 14.70
CA VAL A 16 -10.90 19.29 14.34
C VAL A 16 -10.31 18.95 12.98
N LYS A 17 -10.52 19.80 11.96
CA LYS A 17 -9.96 19.60 10.61
C LYS A 17 -8.43 19.56 10.59
N LEU A 18 -7.79 20.47 11.32
CA LEU A 18 -6.32 20.59 11.29
C LEU A 18 -5.62 19.48 12.07
N PHE A 19 -6.18 19.07 13.22
CA PHE A 19 -5.48 18.23 14.19
C PHE A 19 -6.10 16.85 14.41
N VAL A 20 -7.37 16.66 14.09
CA VAL A 20 -8.08 15.44 14.50
C VAL A 20 -8.50 14.59 13.31
N LEU A 21 -9.27 15.15 12.38
CA LEU A 21 -9.91 14.40 11.29
C LEU A 21 -9.80 15.18 9.98
N GLU A 22 -9.41 14.47 8.92
CA GLU A 22 -9.32 15.04 7.57
C GLU A 22 -9.99 14.11 6.54
N PRO A 23 -10.92 14.63 5.70
CA PRO A 23 -11.50 13.85 4.62
C PRO A 23 -10.55 13.79 3.42
N PHE A 24 -10.42 12.60 2.83
CA PHE A 24 -9.71 12.37 1.58
C PHE A 24 -10.62 11.67 0.58
N VAL A 25 -10.42 11.94 -0.70
CA VAL A 25 -11.09 11.25 -1.81
C VAL A 25 -10.15 10.19 -2.37
N ILE A 26 -10.68 9.00 -2.63
CA ILE A 26 -9.93 7.92 -3.27
C ILE A 26 -9.93 8.13 -4.79
N PRO A 27 -8.76 8.42 -5.41
CA PRO A 27 -8.70 8.74 -6.84
C PRO A 27 -8.44 7.53 -7.74
N SER A 28 -8.10 6.37 -7.19
CA SER A 28 -7.62 5.21 -7.95
C SER A 28 -8.13 3.88 -7.40
N SER A 29 -8.01 2.84 -8.22
CA SER A 29 -8.42 1.47 -7.91
C SER A 29 -7.42 0.66 -7.09
N SER A 30 -6.31 1.25 -6.65
CA SER A 30 -5.22 0.50 -5.97
C SER A 30 -5.59 -0.13 -4.62
N MET A 31 -6.70 0.31 -4.02
CA MET A 31 -7.28 -0.21 -2.77
C MET A 31 -8.64 -0.87 -2.99
N ASP A 32 -8.99 -1.19 -4.25
CA ASP A 32 -10.24 -1.86 -4.58
C ASP A 32 -10.42 -3.13 -3.74
N THR A 33 -11.67 -3.42 -3.43
CA THR A 33 -12.23 -4.25 -2.38
C THR A 33 -12.49 -3.49 -1.08
N THR A 34 -11.50 -2.81 -0.50
CA THR A 34 -11.68 -2.02 0.73
C THR A 34 -12.17 -0.62 0.41
N LEU A 35 -11.44 0.11 -0.43
CA LEU A 35 -11.75 1.47 -0.85
C LEU A 35 -11.76 1.55 -2.38
N VAL A 36 -12.86 2.04 -2.96
CA VAL A 36 -12.98 2.19 -4.42
C VAL A 36 -12.91 3.65 -4.83
N GLN A 37 -12.64 3.87 -6.11
CA GLN A 37 -12.60 5.23 -6.67
C GLN A 37 -13.89 6.01 -6.36
N GLY A 38 -13.75 7.27 -5.95
CA GLY A 38 -14.86 8.14 -5.56
C GLY A 38 -15.28 8.03 -4.10
N ASP A 39 -14.69 7.12 -3.30
CA ASP A 39 -14.92 7.06 -1.86
C ASP A 39 -14.34 8.28 -1.15
N TYR A 40 -15.12 8.84 -0.23
CA TYR A 40 -14.67 9.83 0.74
C TYR A 40 -14.37 9.13 2.06
N VAL A 41 -13.12 9.18 2.49
CA VAL A 41 -12.65 8.54 3.72
C VAL A 41 -12.22 9.58 4.74
N LEU A 42 -12.54 9.34 6.00
CA LEU A 42 -12.13 10.16 7.11
C LEU A 42 -10.85 9.58 7.73
N VAL A 43 -9.78 10.36 7.68
CA VAL A 43 -8.48 10.00 8.24
C VAL A 43 -8.35 10.59 9.63
N ASN A 44 -8.06 9.74 10.60
CA ASN A 44 -7.79 10.11 11.98
C ASN A 44 -6.30 10.49 12.15
N LYS A 45 -6.05 11.79 12.41
CA LYS A 45 -4.72 12.36 12.62
C LYS A 45 -4.38 12.58 14.10
N TRP A 46 -5.34 12.39 14.99
CA TRP A 46 -5.24 12.74 16.41
C TRP A 46 -3.96 12.24 17.07
N GLN A 47 -3.64 10.98 16.84
CA GLN A 47 -2.47 10.34 17.46
C GLN A 47 -1.14 10.85 16.91
N ASN A 48 -1.12 11.33 15.66
CA ASN A 48 0.11 11.80 15.01
C ASN A 48 0.40 13.29 15.32
N ASN A 49 -0.62 14.15 15.41
CA ASN A 49 -0.44 15.58 15.50
C ASN A 49 -0.33 16.13 16.93
N LEU A 50 -1.03 15.56 17.92
CA LEU A 50 -1.15 16.15 19.25
C LEU A 50 -0.16 15.60 20.28
N PHE A 51 0.31 14.37 20.10
CA PHE A 51 1.15 13.69 21.08
C PHE A 51 2.47 13.18 20.51
N GLY A 52 2.82 13.56 19.27
CA GLY A 52 4.05 13.16 18.59
C GLY A 52 4.14 11.65 18.40
N ASN A 53 4.26 11.17 17.17
CA ASN A 53 4.58 9.81 16.72
C ASN A 53 3.95 8.62 17.49
N TRP A 54 2.76 8.81 18.05
CA TRP A 54 2.06 7.82 18.85
C TRP A 54 1.00 7.06 18.03
N LEU A 55 1.14 7.11 16.70
CA LEU A 55 0.26 6.32 15.86
C LEU A 55 0.50 4.84 16.19
N ASN A 56 -0.40 4.25 16.99
CA ASN A 56 -0.36 2.81 17.28
C ASN A 56 -0.81 2.05 16.03
N VAL A 57 0.06 2.05 15.02
CA VAL A 57 -0.17 1.34 13.77
C VAL A 57 -0.13 -0.15 14.05
N LYS A 58 -1.19 -0.83 13.64
CA LYS A 58 -1.25 -2.29 13.63
C LYS A 58 -1.04 -2.79 12.21
N LYS A 59 -0.48 -3.97 12.06
CA LYS A 59 -0.45 -4.67 10.77
C LYS A 59 -1.87 -4.80 10.23
N GLY A 60 -2.05 -4.51 8.94
CA GLY A 60 -3.35 -4.47 8.30
C GLY A 60 -4.09 -3.13 8.36
N THR A 61 -3.65 -2.14 9.15
CA THR A 61 -4.27 -0.81 9.17
C THR A 61 -4.11 -0.09 7.82
N VAL A 62 -5.19 0.49 7.31
CA VAL A 62 -5.14 1.36 6.12
C VAL A 62 -4.71 2.76 6.56
N LEU A 63 -3.61 3.26 5.97
CA LEU A 63 -2.96 4.52 6.33
C LEU A 63 -2.95 5.49 5.17
N ALA A 64 -3.13 6.77 5.49
CA ALA A 64 -2.80 7.90 4.62
C ALA A 64 -1.39 8.40 4.96
N PHE A 65 -0.59 8.65 3.95
CA PHE A 65 0.79 9.12 4.10
C PHE A 65 1.26 9.94 2.90
N HIS A 66 2.26 10.77 3.11
CA HIS A 66 2.90 11.54 2.05
C HIS A 66 3.77 10.64 1.18
N TYR A 67 3.67 10.80 -0.14
CA TYR A 67 4.40 9.97 -1.11
C TYR A 67 5.92 10.11 -0.93
N PRO A 68 6.65 9.00 -0.70
CA PRO A 68 8.05 9.09 -0.30
C PRO A 68 9.01 9.57 -1.40
N LEU A 69 8.63 9.46 -2.69
CA LEU A 69 9.47 9.89 -3.81
C LEU A 69 9.27 11.36 -4.20
N ASP A 70 8.22 12.02 -3.71
CA ASP A 70 8.04 13.45 -4.00
C ASP A 70 9.14 14.26 -3.31
N LYS A 71 9.77 15.17 -4.09
CA LYS A 71 10.78 16.09 -3.57
C LYS A 71 10.10 17.29 -2.87
N GLY A 72 10.80 17.89 -1.91
CA GLY A 72 10.36 19.08 -1.21
C GLY A 72 9.77 18.82 0.18
N VAL A 73 9.11 19.86 0.74
CA VAL A 73 8.54 19.79 2.08
C VAL A 73 7.44 18.74 2.15
N THR A 74 7.47 17.87 3.16
CA THR A 74 6.58 16.72 3.33
C THR A 74 5.10 17.08 3.19
N LYS A 75 4.67 18.21 3.75
CA LYS A 75 3.26 18.68 3.68
C LYS A 75 2.73 18.98 2.28
N ASN A 76 3.60 19.21 1.30
CA ASN A 76 3.23 19.52 -0.09
C ASN A 76 3.28 18.29 -1.01
N LYS A 77 3.65 17.14 -0.47
CA LYS A 77 3.73 15.89 -1.23
C LYS A 77 2.35 15.32 -1.50
N LYS A 78 2.22 14.53 -2.58
CA LYS A 78 1.01 13.75 -2.88
C LYS A 78 0.68 12.83 -1.72
N VAL A 79 -0.60 12.67 -1.44
CA VAL A 79 -1.08 11.74 -0.41
C VAL A 79 -1.41 10.41 -1.06
N TYR A 80 -0.89 9.33 -0.48
CA TYR A 80 -1.19 7.96 -0.84
C TYR A 80 -1.94 7.27 0.30
N ILE A 81 -2.83 6.35 -0.06
CA ILE A 81 -3.54 5.51 0.90
C ILE A 81 -3.24 4.06 0.57
N LYS A 82 -2.68 3.32 1.54
CA LYS A 82 -2.30 1.91 1.41
C LYS A 82 -2.46 1.18 2.74
N ARG A 83 -2.45 -0.14 2.69
CA ARG A 83 -2.46 -1.02 3.87
C ARG A 83 -1.06 -1.25 4.39
N CYS A 84 -0.88 -1.13 5.71
CA CYS A 84 0.36 -1.47 6.38
C CYS A 84 0.58 -2.99 6.38
N ALA A 85 1.50 -3.46 5.56
CA ALA A 85 1.84 -4.87 5.43
C ALA A 85 2.95 -5.32 6.39
N ALA A 86 3.87 -4.41 6.74
CA ALA A 86 4.89 -4.69 7.76
C ALA A 86 5.13 -3.46 8.63
N LEU A 87 5.26 -3.71 9.93
CA LEU A 87 5.58 -2.75 10.99
C LEU A 87 7.09 -2.63 11.17
N PRO A 88 7.57 -1.57 11.86
CA PRO A 88 8.97 -1.45 12.24
C PRO A 88 9.44 -2.68 13.05
N GLY A 89 10.48 -3.34 12.57
CA GLY A 89 11.02 -4.56 13.15
C GLY A 89 10.52 -5.87 12.51
N ASP A 90 9.50 -5.82 11.66
CA ASP A 90 9.01 -6.99 10.94
C ASP A 90 9.93 -7.38 9.78
N THR A 91 9.92 -8.65 9.43
CA THR A 91 10.44 -9.16 8.16
C THR A 91 9.28 -9.52 7.25
N LEU A 92 9.17 -8.83 6.11
CA LEU A 92 8.12 -9.06 5.12
C LEU A 92 8.56 -10.08 4.08
N GLN A 93 7.66 -10.99 3.75
CA GLN A 93 7.77 -11.85 2.57
C GLN A 93 6.41 -11.96 1.89
N LEU A 94 6.42 -11.91 0.54
CA LEU A 94 5.24 -12.19 -0.28
C LEU A 94 5.45 -13.49 -1.04
N ILE A 95 4.42 -14.32 -1.02
CA ILE A 95 4.30 -15.53 -1.83
C ILE A 95 2.98 -15.45 -2.58
N GLN A 96 3.05 -15.46 -3.91
CA GLN A 96 1.89 -15.25 -4.78
C GLN A 96 1.12 -13.95 -4.43
N GLY A 97 1.85 -12.86 -4.16
CA GLY A 97 1.30 -11.55 -3.83
C GLY A 97 0.70 -11.42 -2.43
N LYS A 98 0.74 -12.45 -1.59
CA LYS A 98 0.16 -12.47 -0.24
C LYS A 98 1.24 -12.47 0.84
N THR A 99 0.97 -11.81 1.96
CA THR A 99 1.75 -11.95 3.19
C THR A 99 1.27 -13.16 3.99
N VAL A 100 2.09 -13.64 4.92
CA VAL A 100 1.66 -14.70 5.85
C VAL A 100 0.49 -14.19 6.72
N ASN A 101 -0.59 -14.97 6.81
CA ASN A 101 -1.81 -14.67 7.56
C ASN A 101 -2.52 -13.37 7.11
N GLU A 102 -2.51 -13.05 5.82
CA GLU A 102 -3.25 -11.93 5.25
C GLU A 102 -4.76 -12.13 5.43
N GLN A 103 -5.41 -11.18 6.14
CA GLN A 103 -6.86 -11.23 6.38
C GLN A 103 -7.65 -10.23 5.51
N ALA A 104 -6.96 -9.33 4.81
CA ALA A 104 -7.60 -8.36 3.93
C ALA A 104 -8.25 -9.07 2.72
N SER A 105 -9.38 -8.55 2.26
CA SER A 105 -9.93 -8.94 0.98
C SER A 105 -9.05 -8.37 -0.13
N LEU A 106 -8.33 -9.22 -0.82
CA LEU A 106 -7.37 -8.83 -1.86
C LEU A 106 -7.95 -9.04 -3.25
N GLN A 107 -7.44 -8.28 -4.20
CA GLN A 107 -7.75 -8.39 -5.61
C GLN A 107 -6.51 -8.75 -6.42
N PHE A 108 -6.67 -9.72 -7.32
CA PHE A 108 -5.64 -10.23 -8.22
C PHE A 108 -6.16 -10.37 -9.64
N ASP A 109 -5.27 -10.40 -10.59
CA ASP A 109 -5.61 -10.79 -11.95
C ASP A 109 -5.74 -12.32 -12.02
N TYR A 110 -6.89 -12.78 -12.51
CA TYR A 110 -7.17 -14.18 -12.76
C TYR A 110 -7.29 -14.44 -14.26
N LEU A 111 -6.58 -15.46 -14.72
CA LEU A 111 -6.82 -16.04 -16.04
C LEU A 111 -7.90 -17.11 -15.92
N ILE A 112 -9.05 -16.89 -16.56
CA ILE A 112 -10.20 -17.81 -16.54
C ILE A 112 -10.36 -18.38 -17.94
N SER A 113 -10.28 -19.69 -18.07
CA SER A 113 -10.63 -20.41 -19.30
C SER A 113 -12.15 -20.54 -19.38
N ASP A 114 -12.73 -20.10 -20.50
CA ASP A 114 -14.19 -20.08 -20.77
C ASP A 114 -14.47 -20.75 -22.14
N PRO A 115 -14.28 -22.09 -22.24
CA PRO A 115 -14.38 -22.81 -23.50
C PRO A 115 -15.79 -22.69 -24.13
N ASN A 116 -16.81 -22.64 -23.31
CA ASN A 116 -18.22 -22.59 -23.72
C ASN A 116 -18.73 -21.14 -23.87
N LYS A 117 -17.89 -20.11 -23.72
CA LYS A 117 -18.20 -18.69 -23.87
C LYS A 117 -19.35 -18.22 -23.00
N ARG A 118 -19.44 -18.69 -21.75
CA ARG A 118 -20.50 -18.38 -20.79
C ARG A 118 -20.35 -17.02 -20.11
N ILE A 119 -19.12 -16.51 -20.03
CA ILE A 119 -18.83 -15.24 -19.38
C ILE A 119 -19.11 -14.09 -20.36
N HIS A 120 -19.92 -13.11 -19.92
CA HIS A 120 -20.26 -11.90 -20.67
C HIS A 120 -20.17 -10.67 -19.77
N TRP A 121 -19.86 -9.50 -20.35
CA TRP A 121 -19.75 -8.24 -19.61
C TRP A 121 -21.03 -7.85 -18.86
N ASP A 122 -22.20 -8.19 -19.40
CA ASP A 122 -23.49 -7.90 -18.75
C ASP A 122 -23.68 -8.67 -17.44
N PHE A 123 -23.01 -9.81 -17.28
CA PHE A 123 -22.95 -10.54 -16.03
C PHE A 123 -21.88 -9.99 -15.09
N LEU A 124 -20.72 -9.56 -15.62
CA LEU A 124 -19.59 -9.08 -14.83
C LEU A 124 -19.82 -7.70 -14.19
N LYS A 125 -20.47 -6.78 -14.93
CA LYS A 125 -20.72 -5.40 -14.47
C LYS A 125 -21.52 -5.32 -13.17
N PRO A 126 -22.66 -6.05 -12.99
CA PRO A 126 -23.40 -6.05 -11.73
C PRO A 126 -22.59 -6.55 -10.53
N LEU A 127 -21.57 -7.40 -10.76
CA LEU A 127 -20.64 -7.87 -9.73
C LEU A 127 -19.56 -6.84 -9.38
N GLY A 128 -19.59 -5.65 -10.00
CA GLY A 128 -18.58 -4.60 -9.81
C GLY A 128 -17.24 -4.92 -10.48
N ILE A 129 -17.21 -5.84 -11.46
CA ILE A 129 -16.02 -6.21 -12.21
C ILE A 129 -15.92 -5.29 -13.44
N HIS A 130 -14.87 -4.47 -13.47
CA HIS A 130 -14.65 -3.46 -14.53
C HIS A 130 -13.20 -3.42 -15.02
N LEU A 131 -12.33 -4.22 -14.44
CA LEU A 131 -10.93 -4.34 -14.89
C LEU A 131 -10.70 -5.72 -15.50
N GLY A 132 -10.22 -5.73 -16.75
CA GLY A 132 -9.89 -6.95 -17.46
C GLY A 132 -10.40 -6.96 -18.89
N GLY A 133 -10.37 -8.14 -19.53
CA GLY A 133 -10.82 -8.32 -20.89
C GLY A 133 -10.70 -9.77 -21.39
N ARG A 134 -11.26 -10.04 -22.57
CA ARG A 134 -11.03 -11.31 -23.26
C ARG A 134 -9.60 -11.37 -23.77
N THR A 135 -9.02 -12.55 -23.62
CA THR A 135 -7.73 -12.90 -24.21
C THR A 135 -7.95 -13.79 -25.45
N GLN A 136 -6.87 -14.18 -26.10
CA GLN A 136 -6.92 -15.22 -27.13
C GLN A 136 -7.37 -16.55 -26.50
N ASN A 137 -7.89 -17.48 -27.30
CA ASN A 137 -8.30 -18.84 -26.87
C ASN A 137 -9.50 -18.90 -25.90
N ASN A 138 -10.50 -18.03 -26.06
CA ASN A 138 -11.70 -18.03 -25.23
C ASN A 138 -11.42 -17.96 -23.73
N SER A 139 -10.42 -17.21 -23.34
CA SER A 139 -10.09 -16.95 -21.93
C SER A 139 -10.35 -15.50 -21.57
N TRP A 140 -10.47 -15.24 -20.27
CA TRP A 140 -10.60 -13.90 -19.70
C TRP A 140 -9.42 -13.62 -18.75
N LEU A 141 -8.87 -12.43 -18.82
CA LEU A 141 -8.04 -11.89 -17.76
C LEU A 141 -8.88 -10.89 -16.98
N LEU A 142 -9.23 -11.21 -15.75
CA LEU A 142 -10.13 -10.40 -14.91
C LEU A 142 -9.47 -10.11 -13.57
N CYS A 143 -9.57 -8.85 -13.13
CA CYS A 143 -9.14 -8.44 -11.80
C CYS A 143 -10.26 -8.69 -10.79
N LEU A 144 -10.10 -9.68 -9.91
CA LEU A 144 -11.15 -10.21 -9.05
C LEU A 144 -10.69 -10.36 -7.60
N ASN A 145 -11.63 -10.20 -6.68
CA ASN A 145 -11.53 -10.74 -5.34
C ASN A 145 -12.15 -12.15 -5.25
N THR A 146 -12.00 -12.81 -4.10
CA THR A 146 -12.51 -14.18 -3.91
C THR A 146 -14.01 -14.29 -4.11
N GLN A 147 -14.81 -13.33 -3.60
CA GLN A 147 -16.28 -13.34 -3.74
C GLN A 147 -16.73 -13.21 -5.20
N GLN A 148 -16.06 -12.37 -5.97
CA GLN A 148 -16.32 -12.21 -7.41
C GLN A 148 -15.97 -13.48 -8.19
N LEU A 149 -14.85 -14.13 -7.86
CA LEU A 149 -14.47 -15.41 -8.46
C LEU A 149 -15.49 -16.50 -8.14
N GLU A 150 -15.90 -16.63 -6.88
CA GLU A 150 -16.93 -17.56 -6.45
C GLU A 150 -18.30 -17.34 -7.13
N ALA A 151 -18.61 -16.09 -7.49
CA ALA A 151 -19.84 -15.78 -8.23
C ALA A 151 -19.77 -16.16 -9.72
N ILE A 152 -18.57 -16.18 -10.32
CA ILE A 152 -18.37 -16.54 -11.73
C ILE A 152 -18.34 -18.06 -11.94
N MET A 153 -17.64 -18.79 -11.07
CA MET A 153 -17.35 -20.21 -11.29
C MET A 153 -18.59 -21.10 -11.49
N PRO A 154 -19.76 -20.85 -10.84
CA PRO A 154 -20.97 -21.66 -11.06
C PRO A 154 -21.65 -21.49 -12.43
N LEU A 155 -21.21 -20.55 -13.28
CA LEU A 155 -21.78 -20.34 -14.62
C LEU A 155 -21.60 -21.55 -15.54
N ASP A 156 -20.51 -22.28 -15.37
CA ASP A 156 -20.21 -23.49 -16.15
C ASP A 156 -19.21 -24.37 -15.39
N THR A 157 -19.41 -25.68 -15.41
CA THR A 157 -18.52 -26.67 -14.78
C THR A 157 -17.17 -26.81 -15.49
N ASP A 158 -17.07 -26.37 -16.74
CA ASP A 158 -15.85 -26.41 -17.54
C ASP A 158 -14.96 -25.17 -17.34
N LEU A 159 -15.41 -24.19 -16.56
CA LEU A 159 -14.59 -23.03 -16.20
C LEU A 159 -13.42 -23.48 -15.31
N THR A 160 -12.24 -23.05 -15.69
CA THR A 160 -11.04 -23.22 -14.86
C THR A 160 -10.35 -21.88 -14.67
N TYR A 161 -9.64 -21.71 -13.56
CA TYR A 161 -8.94 -20.46 -13.28
C TYR A 161 -7.54 -20.67 -12.71
N ALA A 162 -6.69 -19.68 -12.92
CA ALA A 162 -5.40 -19.54 -12.26
C ALA A 162 -5.14 -18.06 -11.93
N VAL A 163 -4.49 -17.80 -10.81
CA VAL A 163 -3.97 -16.45 -10.53
C VAL A 163 -2.86 -16.15 -11.54
N ASN A 164 -2.94 -15.00 -12.21
CA ASN A 164 -1.94 -14.57 -13.18
C ASN A 164 -0.72 -13.97 -12.47
N THR A 165 0.08 -14.82 -11.84
CA THR A 165 1.28 -14.41 -11.10
C THR A 165 2.55 -14.56 -11.93
N HIS A 166 3.57 -13.77 -11.59
CA HIS A 166 4.91 -13.98 -12.10
C HIS A 166 5.48 -15.33 -11.62
N ALA A 167 6.40 -15.89 -12.37
CA ALA A 167 7.15 -17.06 -11.90
C ALA A 167 8.06 -16.68 -10.71
N ALA A 168 8.18 -17.57 -9.72
CA ALA A 168 8.89 -17.30 -8.46
C ALA A 168 10.36 -16.86 -8.65
N ASN A 169 11.04 -17.33 -9.70
CA ASN A 169 12.45 -17.04 -9.95
C ASN A 169 12.67 -15.95 -11.01
N LYS A 170 11.60 -15.26 -11.43
CA LYS A 170 11.71 -14.18 -12.42
C LYS A 170 12.02 -12.88 -11.72
N THR A 171 13.18 -12.28 -11.99
CA THR A 171 13.56 -10.97 -11.48
C THR A 171 12.82 -9.86 -12.22
N ASP A 172 12.28 -8.90 -11.47
CA ASP A 172 11.70 -7.67 -12.00
C ASP A 172 12.49 -6.46 -11.47
N LEU A 173 13.27 -5.83 -12.34
CA LEU A 173 14.09 -4.66 -11.98
C LEU A 173 13.30 -3.37 -11.85
N SER A 174 12.00 -3.37 -12.19
CA SER A 174 11.13 -2.21 -11.98
C SER A 174 10.67 -2.06 -10.54
N ILE A 175 10.94 -3.05 -9.68
CA ILE A 175 10.60 -3.01 -8.26
C ILE A 175 11.81 -2.67 -7.39
N PHE A 176 11.53 -2.16 -6.20
CA PHE A 176 12.52 -1.89 -5.17
C PHE A 176 13.10 -3.20 -4.57
N PRO A 177 14.40 -3.29 -4.30
CA PRO A 177 15.46 -2.28 -4.45
C PRO A 177 16.14 -2.29 -5.82
N SER A 178 15.57 -2.89 -6.85
CA SER A 178 16.12 -2.98 -8.23
C SER A 178 17.48 -3.70 -8.27
N ASP A 179 17.52 -4.89 -7.70
CA ASP A 179 18.73 -5.70 -7.58
C ASP A 179 18.59 -7.05 -8.30
N THR A 180 19.49 -7.32 -9.26
CA THR A 180 19.49 -8.56 -10.04
C THR A 180 19.77 -9.81 -9.21
N SER A 181 20.44 -9.68 -8.07
CA SER A 181 20.79 -10.80 -7.19
C SER A 181 19.61 -11.31 -6.34
N LEU A 182 18.53 -10.50 -6.19
CA LEU A 182 17.39 -10.81 -5.33
C LEU A 182 16.31 -11.49 -6.11
N HIS A 183 16.27 -12.09 -7.12
CA HIS A 183 15.23 -12.82 -7.84
C HIS A 183 13.78 -12.50 -7.41
N TRP A 184 13.50 -11.20 -7.07
CA TRP A 184 12.21 -10.73 -6.62
C TRP A 184 11.37 -10.17 -7.77
N ASN A 185 10.06 -10.29 -7.60
CA ASN A 185 9.05 -9.65 -8.45
C ASN A 185 7.85 -9.23 -7.59
N ARG A 186 6.80 -8.70 -8.22
CA ARG A 186 5.63 -8.18 -7.50
C ARG A 186 4.88 -9.25 -6.68
N ASP A 187 4.97 -10.53 -7.07
CA ASP A 187 4.24 -11.64 -6.44
C ASP A 187 5.12 -12.47 -5.49
N PHE A 188 6.43 -12.53 -5.77
CA PHE A 188 7.43 -13.21 -4.93
C PHE A 188 8.48 -12.17 -4.52
N TYR A 189 8.33 -11.65 -3.30
CA TYR A 189 9.09 -10.50 -2.81
C TYR A 189 9.61 -10.76 -1.40
N GLY A 190 10.85 -10.38 -1.12
CA GLY A 190 11.45 -10.57 0.19
C GLY A 190 12.14 -11.95 0.34
N PRO A 191 12.61 -12.30 1.57
CA PRO A 191 12.37 -11.55 2.81
C PRO A 191 13.09 -10.21 2.89
N ILE A 192 12.42 -9.18 3.43
CA ILE A 192 12.98 -7.85 3.64
C ILE A 192 12.68 -7.35 5.06
N TYR A 193 13.71 -6.93 5.78
CA TYR A 193 13.55 -6.37 7.13
C TYR A 193 13.08 -4.91 7.05
N THR A 194 12.01 -4.59 7.76
CA THR A 194 11.45 -3.24 7.89
C THR A 194 12.11 -2.53 9.07
N PRO A 195 12.88 -1.45 8.83
CA PRO A 195 13.68 -0.84 9.88
C PRO A 195 12.86 -0.28 11.04
N LYS A 196 13.40 -0.47 12.25
CA LYS A 196 12.84 0.05 13.50
C LYS A 196 13.84 1.06 14.12
N LYS A 197 13.31 2.15 14.66
CA LYS A 197 14.11 3.14 15.41
C LYS A 197 14.95 2.46 16.48
N GLY A 198 16.26 2.80 16.51
CA GLY A 198 17.23 2.24 17.44
C GLY A 198 17.71 0.81 17.11
N ALA A 199 17.13 0.15 16.10
CA ALA A 199 17.64 -1.14 15.66
C ALA A 199 18.92 -0.94 14.83
N THR A 200 19.91 -1.80 15.06
CA THR A 200 21.17 -1.83 14.33
C THR A 200 21.18 -3.03 13.37
N ILE A 201 21.57 -2.80 12.14
CA ILE A 201 21.79 -3.85 11.14
C ILE A 201 23.24 -3.89 10.72
N ALA A 202 23.75 -5.06 10.35
CA ALA A 202 24.99 -5.16 9.61
C ALA A 202 24.80 -4.60 8.20
N LEU A 203 25.71 -3.74 7.75
CA LEU A 203 25.76 -3.21 6.38
C LEU A 203 26.75 -4.02 5.56
N ASN A 204 26.32 -4.43 4.38
CA ASN A 204 27.15 -5.15 3.42
C ASN A 204 26.70 -4.85 1.99
N SER A 205 27.46 -5.31 1.00
CA SER A 205 27.16 -5.11 -0.43
C SER A 205 25.79 -5.67 -0.84
N THR A 206 25.30 -6.73 -0.17
CA THR A 206 24.04 -7.38 -0.54
C THR A 206 22.81 -6.60 -0.09
N ASN A 207 22.89 -5.86 1.03
CA ASN A 207 21.77 -5.06 1.54
C ASN A 207 21.94 -3.55 1.31
N PHE A 208 23.07 -3.12 0.77
CA PHE A 208 23.35 -1.72 0.48
C PHE A 208 22.23 -1.04 -0.32
N LYS A 209 21.83 -1.63 -1.44
CA LYS A 209 20.76 -1.06 -2.29
C LYS A 209 19.42 -0.94 -1.56
N THR A 210 19.12 -1.87 -0.66
CA THR A 210 17.89 -1.88 0.15
C THR A 210 17.83 -0.71 1.13
N TYR A 211 18.97 -0.38 1.76
CA TYR A 211 18.95 0.63 2.84
C TYR A 211 19.59 1.96 2.46
N LYS A 212 20.32 2.05 1.34
CA LYS A 212 20.97 3.27 0.87
C LYS A 212 20.02 4.47 0.88
N LYS A 213 18.81 4.28 0.33
CA LYS A 213 17.82 5.36 0.23
C LYS A 213 17.35 5.85 1.59
N ILE A 214 17.11 4.96 2.54
CA ILE A 214 16.76 5.31 3.92
C ILE A 214 17.86 6.17 4.51
N ILE A 215 19.09 5.69 4.47
CA ILE A 215 20.24 6.31 5.10
C ILE A 215 20.54 7.66 4.47
N ALA A 216 20.56 7.72 3.12
CA ALA A 216 20.92 8.95 2.41
C ALA A 216 19.81 10.00 2.40
N GLU A 217 18.57 9.62 2.05
CA GLU A 217 17.52 10.58 1.78
C GLU A 217 16.66 10.90 3.01
N TYR A 218 16.33 9.90 3.85
CA TYR A 218 15.45 10.11 4.99
C TYR A 218 16.22 10.40 6.29
N GLU A 219 17.42 9.85 6.44
CA GLU A 219 18.25 10.10 7.63
C GLU A 219 19.45 11.01 7.34
N GLN A 220 19.55 11.53 6.09
CA GLN A 220 20.50 12.58 5.68
C GLN A 220 21.97 12.25 6.01
N GLN A 221 22.35 10.97 5.87
CA GLN A 221 23.72 10.53 6.05
C GLN A 221 24.35 10.27 4.68
N GLU A 222 25.61 10.64 4.51
CA GLU A 222 26.37 10.27 3.32
C GLU A 222 26.72 8.79 3.38
N ILE A 223 26.31 7.99 2.37
CA ILE A 223 26.61 6.56 2.31
C ILE A 223 27.08 6.16 0.91
N GLU A 224 28.21 5.49 0.85
CA GLU A 224 28.84 5.05 -0.38
C GLU A 224 29.31 3.60 -0.28
N LEU A 225 29.37 2.93 -1.44
CA LEU A 225 29.97 1.61 -1.57
C LEU A 225 31.17 1.71 -2.53
N ILE A 226 32.38 1.56 -2.00
CA ILE A 226 33.66 1.70 -2.74
C ILE A 226 34.41 0.39 -2.59
N ASN A 227 34.70 -0.30 -3.69
CA ASN A 227 35.47 -1.56 -3.71
C ASN A 227 34.95 -2.63 -2.73
N GLY A 228 33.62 -2.70 -2.53
CA GLY A 228 32.98 -3.67 -1.63
C GLY A 228 32.91 -3.25 -0.16
N GLN A 229 33.56 -2.15 0.23
CA GLN A 229 33.49 -1.54 1.57
C GLN A 229 32.47 -0.40 1.59
N ILE A 230 31.62 -0.38 2.63
CA ILE A 230 30.68 0.72 2.86
C ILE A 230 31.34 1.80 3.68
N TYR A 231 31.11 3.06 3.28
CA TYR A 231 31.52 4.26 3.97
C TYR A 231 30.28 5.04 4.40
N LEU A 232 30.27 5.47 5.65
CA LEU A 232 29.24 6.35 6.24
C LEU A 232 29.92 7.66 6.68
N ASN A 233 29.51 8.78 6.12
CA ASN A 233 30.12 10.11 6.37
C ASN A 233 31.65 10.08 6.22
N GLY A 234 32.13 9.43 5.18
CA GLY A 234 33.55 9.32 4.86
C GLY A 234 34.35 8.30 5.69
N SER A 235 33.74 7.59 6.64
CA SER A 235 34.38 6.56 7.47
C SER A 235 33.89 5.16 7.14
N PRO A 236 34.74 4.12 7.16
CA PRO A 236 34.31 2.75 6.99
C PRO A 236 33.25 2.35 8.02
N ALA A 237 32.18 1.69 7.59
CA ALA A 237 31.08 1.28 8.46
C ALA A 237 30.59 -0.12 8.09
N ASP A 238 30.48 -0.97 9.10
CA ASP A 238 29.96 -2.34 8.98
C ASP A 238 28.55 -2.48 9.57
N ASN A 239 28.05 -1.43 10.22
CA ASN A 239 26.74 -1.42 10.87
C ASN A 239 26.05 -0.05 10.69
N TYR A 240 24.72 -0.06 10.78
CA TYR A 240 23.93 1.16 10.80
C TYR A 240 22.79 1.06 11.82
N THR A 241 22.58 2.12 12.62
CA THR A 241 21.47 2.23 13.58
C THR A 241 20.46 3.24 13.06
N PHE A 242 19.21 2.80 12.85
CA PHE A 242 18.15 3.63 12.29
C PHE A 242 17.65 4.69 13.27
N ALA A 243 17.49 5.93 12.79
CA ALA A 243 17.05 7.06 13.60
C ALA A 243 15.53 7.15 13.78
N GLN A 244 14.75 6.55 12.85
CA GLN A 244 13.29 6.54 12.90
C GLN A 244 12.71 5.16 12.53
N ASN A 245 11.37 5.03 12.68
CA ASN A 245 10.64 3.86 12.25
C ASN A 245 10.29 3.93 10.75
N TYR A 246 10.17 2.76 10.12
CA TYR A 246 9.75 2.61 8.74
C TYR A 246 8.63 1.60 8.62
N TYR A 247 7.84 1.73 7.57
CA TYR A 247 6.69 0.88 7.30
C TYR A 247 6.73 0.38 5.86
N PHE A 248 6.13 -0.78 5.60
CA PHE A 248 5.98 -1.30 4.26
C PHE A 248 4.49 -1.34 3.89
N MET A 249 4.11 -0.63 2.84
CA MET A 249 2.74 -0.36 2.47
C MET A 249 2.36 -1.11 1.20
N LEU A 250 1.23 -1.81 1.20
CA LEU A 250 0.70 -2.53 0.03
C LEU A 250 -0.71 -2.06 -0.31
N GLY A 251 -1.04 -2.05 -1.61
CA GLY A 251 -2.41 -1.89 -2.06
C GLY A 251 -3.17 -3.22 -2.00
N ASP A 252 -4.49 -3.16 -1.75
CA ASP A 252 -5.34 -4.35 -1.71
C ASP A 252 -5.58 -4.92 -3.11
N ASN A 253 -5.57 -4.07 -4.14
CA ASN A 253 -5.53 -4.48 -5.55
C ASN A 253 -4.08 -4.75 -5.96
N ARG A 254 -3.59 -5.96 -5.69
CA ARG A 254 -2.17 -6.35 -5.72
C ARG A 254 -1.48 -6.11 -7.06
N HIS A 255 -2.15 -6.40 -8.17
CA HIS A 255 -1.57 -6.25 -9.51
C HIS A 255 -1.73 -4.83 -10.07
N HIS A 256 -2.70 -4.05 -9.57
CA HIS A 256 -2.98 -2.69 -10.02
C HIS A 256 -2.61 -1.64 -8.95
N SER A 257 -1.60 -1.91 -8.12
CA SER A 257 -1.10 -0.98 -7.12
C SER A 257 0.35 -0.60 -7.35
N GLN A 258 0.61 0.70 -7.34
CA GLN A 258 1.94 1.23 -7.04
C GLN A 258 2.03 1.40 -5.52
N ASP A 259 2.98 0.71 -4.88
CA ASP A 259 3.14 0.65 -3.44
C ASP A 259 4.61 0.41 -3.05
N SER A 260 4.90 0.02 -1.82
CA SER A 260 6.26 -0.14 -1.34
C SER A 260 7.10 -1.13 -2.15
N ARG A 261 6.48 -2.03 -2.91
CA ARG A 261 7.21 -2.88 -3.87
C ARG A 261 7.87 -2.06 -4.98
N ALA A 262 7.35 -0.86 -5.28
CA ALA A 262 7.92 0.02 -6.31
C ALA A 262 8.88 1.06 -5.74
N TRP A 263 8.60 1.64 -4.57
CA TRP A 263 9.39 2.77 -4.01
C TRP A 263 10.13 2.47 -2.72
N GLY A 264 9.90 1.32 -2.09
CA GLY A 264 10.52 0.94 -0.82
C GLY A 264 9.71 1.39 0.40
N PHE A 265 10.42 1.68 1.47
CA PHE A 265 9.86 1.98 2.77
C PHE A 265 9.21 3.37 2.85
N VAL A 266 8.23 3.49 3.75
CA VAL A 266 7.60 4.77 4.13
C VAL A 266 8.11 5.15 5.51
N PRO A 267 8.81 6.31 5.65
CA PRO A 267 9.28 6.78 6.95
C PRO A 267 8.11 7.21 7.85
N GLU A 268 8.31 7.12 9.16
CA GLU A 268 7.29 7.46 10.17
C GLU A 268 6.81 8.91 10.06
N ASP A 269 7.70 9.85 9.77
CA ASP A 269 7.40 11.28 9.61
C ASP A 269 6.58 11.62 8.35
N HIS A 270 6.39 10.65 7.45
CA HIS A 270 5.51 10.77 6.30
C HIS A 270 4.06 10.32 6.59
N LEU A 271 3.80 9.65 7.73
CA LEU A 271 2.47 9.20 8.08
C LEU A 271 1.57 10.39 8.43
N ILE A 272 0.35 10.39 7.88
CA ILE A 272 -0.69 11.40 8.16
C ILE A 272 -1.64 10.87 9.23
N GLY A 273 -2.16 9.66 9.05
CA GLY A 273 -3.10 9.05 9.98
C GLY A 273 -3.73 7.78 9.46
N SER A 274 -4.61 7.18 10.25
CA SER A 274 -5.34 5.96 9.89
C SER A 274 -6.68 6.29 9.23
N CYS A 275 -7.03 5.59 8.15
CA CYS A 275 -8.36 5.65 7.56
C CYS A 275 -9.36 5.00 8.52
N ALA A 276 -10.19 5.81 9.17
CA ALA A 276 -11.09 5.33 10.22
C ALA A 276 -12.48 4.98 9.69
N LEU A 277 -13.02 5.82 8.81
CA LEU A 277 -14.40 5.74 8.37
C LEU A 277 -14.52 6.07 6.89
N LEU A 278 -15.21 5.22 6.14
CA LEU A 278 -15.73 5.54 4.82
C LEU A 278 -17.02 6.34 4.98
N LEU A 279 -17.03 7.60 4.52
CA LEU A 279 -18.19 8.48 4.66
C LEU A 279 -19.26 8.14 3.63
N PHE A 280 -18.94 8.19 2.36
CA PHE A 280 -19.81 7.88 1.23
C PHE A 280 -18.98 7.74 -0.06
N ASN A 281 -19.62 7.26 -1.13
CA ASN A 281 -19.03 7.28 -2.47
C ASN A 281 -19.77 8.32 -3.35
N ALA A 282 -19.01 9.27 -3.90
CA ALA A 282 -19.59 10.37 -4.68
C ALA A 282 -20.08 9.95 -6.07
N GLN A 283 -19.62 8.81 -6.59
CA GLN A 283 -20.01 8.33 -7.93
C GLN A 283 -21.24 7.42 -7.91
N THR A 284 -21.34 6.57 -6.88
CA THR A 284 -22.38 5.53 -6.82
C THR A 284 -23.51 5.85 -5.84
N PHE A 285 -23.27 6.73 -4.85
CA PHE A 285 -24.19 7.04 -3.74
C PHE A 285 -24.79 5.79 -3.07
N SER A 286 -24.05 4.67 -3.11
CA SER A 286 -24.53 3.39 -2.59
C SER A 286 -24.68 3.45 -1.06
N VAL A 287 -25.87 3.12 -0.55
CA VAL A 287 -26.14 2.99 0.88
C VAL A 287 -25.21 1.97 1.55
N ASN A 288 -24.81 0.93 0.79
CA ASN A 288 -23.86 -0.07 1.26
C ASN A 288 -22.45 0.47 1.50
N ARG A 289 -22.15 1.69 1.08
CA ARG A 289 -20.87 2.37 1.28
C ARG A 289 -21.01 3.64 2.14
N LEU A 290 -22.08 3.75 2.92
CA LEU A 290 -22.31 4.90 3.81
C LEU A 290 -21.84 4.57 5.24
N LEU A 291 -21.02 5.43 5.82
CA LEU A 291 -20.56 5.38 7.23
C LEU A 291 -20.01 4.01 7.66
N LYS A 292 -19.19 3.40 6.81
CA LYS A 292 -18.53 2.11 7.11
C LYS A 292 -17.17 2.31 7.75
N LYS A 293 -16.89 1.51 8.77
CA LYS A 293 -15.54 1.42 9.32
C LYS A 293 -14.59 0.83 8.27
N VAL A 294 -13.43 1.44 8.11
CA VAL A 294 -12.35 0.91 7.27
C VAL A 294 -11.56 -0.11 8.10
N LEU A 295 -11.54 -1.37 7.64
CA LEU A 295 -10.90 -2.52 8.33
C LEU A 295 -9.64 -2.96 7.58
#